data_1937482e27fb188634f356d525a79795
#
_entry.id   1937482e27fb188634f356d525a79795
#
_cell.length_a   1.000
_cell.length_b   1.000
_cell.length_c   1.000
_cell.angle_alpha   90.00
_cell.angle_beta   90.00
_cell.angle_gamma   90.00
#
_symmetry.space_group_name_H-M   'P 1'
#
loop_
_entity.id
_entity.type
_entity.pdbx_description
1 polymer ?
#
loop_
_entity_poly.entity_id
_entity_poly.type
_entity_poly.pdbx_seq_one_letter_code
_entity_poly.pdbx_strand_id
1 'polypeptide(L)'
;MAATAYRHLINLPGVRSGNTIVEGTRIGVHDVVGLIVNGASVDDVVRSFPDLTRAQVYECPAYYEDHRGKIDTLVARQMSGPDRS
;
A
#
# COMPACT_ATOMS: atom_id res chain seq x y z
N MET A 1 -9.86 14.21 6.17
CA MET A 1 -8.60 13.59 5.77
C MET A 1 -7.64 13.57 6.93
N ALA A 2 -7.00 12.46 7.16
CA ALA A 2 -6.03 12.35 8.24
C ALA A 2 -4.66 12.03 7.66
N ALA A 3 -3.69 12.88 7.94
CA ALA A 3 -2.32 12.64 7.49
C ALA A 3 -1.67 11.63 8.42
N THR A 4 -0.81 10.79 7.87
CA THR A 4 -0.03 9.87 8.67
C THR A 4 1.27 10.55 9.07
N ALA A 5 2.11 9.87 9.84
CA ALA A 5 3.44 10.35 10.15
C ALA A 5 4.35 10.30 8.92
N TYR A 6 3.90 9.70 7.84
CA TYR A 6 4.68 9.50 6.62
C TYR A 6 4.35 10.59 5.62
N ARG A 7 5.36 11.06 4.93
CA ARG A 7 5.24 12.23 4.08
C ARG A 7 4.26 12.04 2.92
N HIS A 8 4.24 10.84 2.34
CA HIS A 8 3.47 10.57 1.14
C HIS A 8 2.24 9.70 1.35
N LEU A 9 1.89 9.39 2.59
CA LEU A 9 0.80 8.46 2.88
C LEU A 9 -0.30 9.16 3.67
N ILE A 10 -1.55 8.91 3.28
CA ILE A 10 -2.70 9.52 3.94
C ILE A 10 -3.85 8.53 4.02
N ASN A 11 -4.83 8.88 4.85
CA ASN A 11 -6.11 8.17 4.88
C ASN A 11 -7.20 9.11 4.40
N LEU A 12 -7.99 8.66 3.45
CA LEU A 12 -9.14 9.43 2.98
C LEU A 12 -10.40 8.61 3.19
N PRO A 13 -11.38 9.15 3.92
CA PRO A 13 -12.65 8.43 4.10
C PRO A 13 -13.28 8.14 2.74
N GLY A 14 -13.79 6.95 2.59
CA GLY A 14 -14.46 6.56 1.34
C GLY A 14 -13.53 6.14 0.22
N VAL A 15 -12.21 6.31 0.36
CA VAL A 15 -11.26 5.83 -0.64
C VAL A 15 -10.61 4.58 -0.09
N ARG A 16 -10.68 3.47 -0.82
CA ARG A 16 -10.15 2.18 -0.41
C ARG A 16 -10.58 1.82 1.00
N SER A 17 -11.84 2.10 1.34
CA SER A 17 -12.45 1.84 2.64
C SER A 17 -11.72 2.52 3.80
N GLY A 18 -11.10 3.66 3.55
CA GLY A 18 -10.37 4.40 4.57
C GLY A 18 -8.98 3.86 4.87
N ASN A 19 -8.52 2.85 4.13
CA ASN A 19 -7.18 2.33 4.32
C ASN A 19 -6.15 3.33 3.81
N THR A 20 -4.94 3.25 4.37
CA THR A 20 -3.88 4.18 4.00
C THR A 20 -3.50 4.01 2.53
N ILE A 21 -3.42 5.11 1.84
CA ILE A 21 -3.08 5.15 0.41
C ILE A 21 -1.89 6.08 0.20
N VAL A 22 -1.31 5.98 -0.99
CA VAL A 22 -0.30 6.94 -1.40
C VAL A 22 -1.01 8.21 -1.84
N GLU A 23 -0.63 9.34 -1.28
CA GLU A 23 -1.27 10.63 -1.55
C GLU A 23 -1.29 10.93 -3.04
N GLY A 24 -2.42 11.40 -3.51
CA GLY A 24 -2.59 11.72 -4.92
C GLY A 24 -2.98 10.53 -5.79
N THR A 25 -3.14 9.35 -5.19
CA THR A 25 -3.51 8.14 -5.92
C THR A 25 -4.60 7.40 -5.17
N ARG A 26 -5.11 6.34 -5.77
CA ARG A 26 -6.00 5.40 -5.08
C ARG A 26 -5.25 4.10 -4.74
N ILE A 27 -3.93 4.11 -4.82
CA ILE A 27 -3.12 2.93 -4.57
C ILE A 27 -2.92 2.78 -3.07
N GLY A 28 -3.35 1.66 -2.51
CA GLY A 28 -3.19 1.40 -1.08
C GLY A 28 -1.78 0.97 -0.74
N VAL A 29 -1.34 1.31 0.47
CA VAL A 29 -0.05 0.82 0.95
C VAL A 29 -0.01 -0.70 0.90
N HIS A 30 -1.14 -1.36 1.23
CA HIS A 30 -1.20 -2.81 1.20
C HIS A 30 -1.05 -3.39 -0.21
N ASP A 31 -1.40 -2.63 -1.25
CA ASP A 31 -1.17 -3.09 -2.63
C ASP A 31 0.32 -3.17 -2.91
N VAL A 32 1.07 -2.15 -2.50
CA VAL A 32 2.51 -2.11 -2.71
C VAL A 32 3.21 -3.17 -1.86
N VAL A 33 2.83 -3.26 -0.59
CA VAL A 33 3.43 -4.24 0.30
C VAL A 33 3.16 -5.66 -0.19
N GLY A 34 1.97 -5.91 -0.71
CA GLY A 34 1.64 -7.22 -1.25
C GLY A 34 2.59 -7.65 -2.36
N LEU A 35 2.97 -6.73 -3.24
CA LEU A 35 3.94 -7.04 -4.28
C LEU A 35 5.32 -7.33 -3.68
N ILE A 36 5.73 -6.52 -2.72
CA ILE A 36 7.06 -6.66 -2.12
C ILE A 36 7.21 -7.97 -1.37
N VAL A 37 6.21 -8.36 -0.59
CA VAL A 37 6.30 -9.63 0.14
C VAL A 37 6.25 -10.84 -0.79
N ASN A 38 5.77 -10.65 -2.01
CA ASN A 38 5.78 -11.70 -3.03
C ASN A 38 7.01 -11.65 -3.91
N GLY A 39 8.00 -10.85 -3.54
CA GLY A 39 9.30 -10.87 -4.21
C GLY A 39 9.58 -9.74 -5.16
N ALA A 40 8.66 -8.79 -5.32
CA ALA A 40 8.89 -7.67 -6.23
C ALA A 40 9.92 -6.72 -5.66
N SER A 41 10.78 -6.19 -6.53
CA SER A 41 11.71 -5.14 -6.14
C SER A 41 11.01 -3.79 -6.21
N VAL A 42 11.69 -2.75 -5.71
CA VAL A 42 11.16 -1.39 -5.84
C VAL A 42 10.98 -1.02 -7.31
N ASP A 43 11.93 -1.44 -8.16
CA ASP A 43 11.80 -1.16 -9.60
C ASP A 43 10.59 -1.86 -10.20
N ASP A 44 10.31 -3.09 -9.76
CA ASP A 44 9.13 -3.81 -10.23
C ASP A 44 7.85 -3.08 -9.83
N VAL A 45 7.81 -2.55 -8.61
CA VAL A 45 6.64 -1.84 -8.12
C VAL A 45 6.42 -0.55 -8.92
N VAL A 46 7.49 0.20 -9.18
CA VAL A 46 7.38 1.42 -9.97
C VAL A 46 6.90 1.12 -11.38
N ARG A 47 7.34 -0.03 -11.94
CA ARG A 47 6.87 -0.44 -13.25
C ARG A 47 5.38 -0.77 -13.24
N SER A 48 4.92 -1.40 -12.17
CA SER A 48 3.50 -1.78 -12.03
C SER A 48 2.62 -0.57 -11.75
N PHE A 49 3.14 0.42 -11.03
CA PHE A 49 2.41 1.62 -10.67
C PHE A 49 3.21 2.84 -11.12
N PRO A 50 3.16 3.18 -12.41
CA PRO A 50 4.01 4.27 -12.93
C PRO A 50 3.73 5.62 -12.33
N ASP A 51 2.58 5.80 -11.66
CA ASP A 51 2.27 7.05 -10.99
C ASP A 51 3.02 7.23 -9.67
N LEU A 52 3.69 6.18 -9.19
CA LEU A 52 4.42 6.26 -7.93
C LEU A 52 5.88 6.60 -8.17
N THR A 53 6.44 7.42 -7.29
CA THR A 53 7.89 7.65 -7.27
C THR A 53 8.55 6.59 -6.40
N ARG A 54 9.86 6.45 -6.55
CA ARG A 54 10.60 5.52 -5.71
C ARG A 54 10.49 5.89 -4.23
N ALA A 55 10.50 7.20 -3.92
CA ALA A 55 10.35 7.64 -2.53
C ALA A 55 9.03 7.20 -1.95
N GLN A 56 7.95 7.31 -2.72
CA GLN A 56 6.64 6.85 -2.27
C GLN A 56 6.63 5.34 -2.05
N VAL A 57 7.26 4.59 -2.94
CA VAL A 57 7.33 3.14 -2.79
C VAL A 57 8.13 2.75 -1.55
N TYR A 58 9.23 3.44 -1.27
CA TYR A 58 10.03 3.14 -0.08
C TYR A 58 9.27 3.43 1.22
N GLU A 59 8.37 4.40 1.23
CA GLU A 59 7.58 4.66 2.43
C GLU A 59 6.61 3.54 2.76
N CYS A 60 6.17 2.81 1.76
CA CYS A 60 5.19 1.75 1.99
C CYS A 60 5.73 0.63 2.88
N PRO A 61 6.92 0.05 2.61
CA PRO A 61 7.46 -0.93 3.53
C PRO A 61 7.81 -0.37 4.89
N ALA A 62 8.19 0.92 4.98
CA ALA A 62 8.43 1.53 6.27
C ALA A 62 7.14 1.60 7.08
N TYR A 63 6.05 2.03 6.46
CA TYR A 63 4.74 2.04 7.09
C TYR A 63 4.35 0.61 7.52
N TYR A 64 4.62 -0.36 6.66
CA TYR A 64 4.31 -1.75 6.94
C TYR A 64 4.99 -2.22 8.22
N GLU A 65 6.27 -1.88 8.41
CA GLU A 65 6.99 -2.31 9.60
C GLU A 65 6.35 -1.76 10.87
N ASP A 66 5.76 -0.57 10.79
CA ASP A 66 5.10 0.02 11.95
C ASP A 66 3.66 -0.47 12.15
N HIS A 67 3.07 -1.08 11.12
CA HIS A 67 1.65 -1.48 11.15
C HIS A 67 1.46 -2.89 10.59
N ARG A 68 2.37 -3.80 10.95
CA ARG A 68 2.39 -5.13 10.33
C ARG A 68 1.08 -5.89 10.46
N GLY A 69 0.49 -5.90 11.64
CA GLY A 69 -0.74 -6.66 11.83
C GLY A 69 -1.86 -6.19 10.92
N LYS A 70 -2.02 -4.87 10.82
CA LYS A 70 -3.05 -4.29 9.99
C LYS A 70 -2.81 -4.58 8.52
N ILE A 71 -1.58 -4.39 8.05
CA ILE A 71 -1.26 -4.58 6.65
C ILE A 71 -1.28 -6.07 6.29
N ASP A 72 -0.77 -6.93 7.16
CA ASP A 72 -0.81 -8.37 6.91
C ASP A 72 -2.24 -8.86 6.72
N THR A 73 -3.17 -8.34 7.50
CA THR A 73 -4.58 -8.70 7.37
C THR A 73 -5.12 -8.28 6.00
N LEU A 74 -4.79 -7.06 5.56
CA LEU A 74 -5.27 -6.57 4.27
C LEU A 74 -4.66 -7.35 3.11
N VAL A 75 -3.38 -7.67 3.19
CA VAL A 75 -2.71 -8.44 2.15
C VAL A 75 -3.29 -9.85 2.09
N ALA A 76 -3.51 -10.47 3.23
CA ALA A 76 -4.08 -11.81 3.27
C ALA A 76 -5.48 -11.83 2.66
N ARG A 77 -6.27 -10.81 2.91
CA ARG A 77 -7.59 -10.69 2.33
C ARG A 77 -7.54 -10.60 0.82
N GLN A 78 -6.62 -9.80 0.30
CA GLN A 78 -6.45 -9.67 -1.14
C GLN A 78 -6.03 -10.98 -1.77
N MET A 79 -5.10 -11.68 -1.13
CA MET A 79 -4.57 -12.91 -1.68
C MET A 79 -5.56 -14.05 -1.60
N SER A 80 -6.41 -14.06 -0.59
CA SER A 80 -7.44 -15.07 -0.47
C SER A 80 -8.50 -14.89 -1.52
N GLY A 81 -8.74 -13.66 -1.85
CA GLY A 81 -9.59 -13.32 -2.92
C GLY A 81 -10.94 -13.94 -2.89
N PRO A 82 -11.87 -13.37 -2.25
CA PRO A 82 -13.14 -14.02 -2.21
C PRO A 82 -13.68 -14.00 -3.55
N ASP A 83 -13.32 -13.18 -4.17
CA ASP A 83 -13.73 -13.01 -5.28
C ASP A 83 -13.26 -13.80 -6.15
N ARG A 84 -12.62 -14.32 -5.87
CA ARG A 84 -12.20 -15.05 -6.55
C ARG A 84 -13.01 -15.85 -6.61
N SER A 85 -13.63 -15.83 -6.21
CA SER A 85 -14.49 -16.74 -6.25
C SER A 85 -15.02 -16.68 -7.33
#